data_89b90b86d15fc774361031d036ced7ac
#
_entry.id   89b90b86d15fc774361031d036ced7ac
#
_cell.length_a   1.000
_cell.length_b   1.000
_cell.length_c   1.000
_cell.angle_alpha   90.00
_cell.angle_beta   90.00
_cell.angle_gamma   90.00
#
_symmetry.space_group_name_H-M   'P 1'
#
loop_
_entity.id
_entity.type
_entity.pdbx_description
1 polymer ?
#
loop_
_entity_poly.entity_id
_entity_poly.type
_entity_poly.pdbx_seq_one_letter_code
_entity_poly.pdbx_strand_id
1 'polypeptide(L)'
;VRQVVGLRNPGHSVVKLMNPCAGPAVVVTAYTHPEYLDMLHATFTSMGMTALLSRGLEGEVATDPRRTPRYDAFLAGQHRLLEEQQPGTAAEVPGLPTEIDVATTAEYTRQVLAGALPVPPALARQVEHILQLAAQIS
;
A
#
# COMPACT_ATOMS: atom_id res chain seq x y z
N VAL A 1 9.75 -5.32 18.72
CA VAL A 1 8.81 -6.31 19.27
C VAL A 1 9.34 -7.72 19.03
N ARG A 2 9.71 -8.12 17.79
CA ARG A 2 10.23 -9.47 17.51
C ARG A 2 11.51 -9.81 18.27
N GLN A 3 12.42 -8.85 18.48
CA GLN A 3 13.64 -9.06 19.27
C GLN A 3 13.38 -9.24 20.76
N VAL A 4 12.30 -8.63 21.29
CA VAL A 4 11.95 -8.69 22.71
C VAL A 4 11.02 -9.86 23.00
N VAL A 5 10.05 -10.14 22.12
CA VAL A 5 9.03 -11.17 22.32
C VAL A 5 9.40 -12.49 21.63
N GLY A 6 10.33 -12.46 20.66
CA GLY A 6 10.85 -13.64 19.96
C GLY A 6 9.90 -14.33 18.99
N LEU A 7 8.61 -13.99 19.00
CA LEU A 7 7.57 -14.66 18.22
C LEU A 7 6.77 -13.65 17.36
N ARG A 8 6.25 -14.12 16.23
CA ARG A 8 5.19 -13.43 15.53
C ARG A 8 3.91 -13.50 16.36
N ASN A 9 3.28 -12.37 16.61
CA ASN A 9 2.02 -12.30 17.35
C ASN A 9 0.99 -11.45 16.59
N PRO A 10 -0.30 -11.55 16.91
CA PRO A 10 -1.38 -10.79 16.26
C PRO A 10 -1.16 -9.28 16.26
N GLY A 11 -0.43 -8.74 17.23
CA GLY A 11 -0.10 -7.32 17.30
C GLY A 11 0.65 -6.80 16.06
N HIS A 12 1.43 -7.62 15.38
CA HIS A 12 2.09 -7.23 14.14
C HIS A 12 1.11 -6.98 12.99
N SER A 13 -0.02 -7.65 12.99
CA SER A 13 -1.08 -7.44 12.00
C SER A 13 -1.95 -6.25 12.36
N VAL A 14 -2.28 -6.09 13.65
CA VAL A 14 -3.15 -5.00 14.14
C VAL A 14 -2.47 -3.64 14.03
N VAL A 15 -1.17 -3.54 14.32
CA VAL A 15 -0.45 -2.27 14.29
C VAL A 15 -0.49 -1.58 12.91
N LYS A 16 -0.60 -2.34 11.84
CA LYS A 16 -0.72 -1.82 10.47
C LYS A 16 -2.05 -1.09 10.21
N LEU A 17 -3.05 -1.33 11.04
CA LEU A 17 -4.39 -0.75 10.94
C LEU A 17 -4.60 0.41 11.91
N MET A 18 -3.63 0.68 12.77
CA MET A 18 -3.72 1.77 13.74
C MET A 18 -3.60 3.12 13.04
N ASN A 19 -4.54 4.00 13.32
CA ASN A 19 -4.47 5.40 12.93
C ASN A 19 -4.00 6.25 14.11
N PRO A 20 -2.76 6.75 14.09
CA PRO A 20 -2.26 7.61 15.18
C PRO A 20 -2.67 9.07 15.02
N CYS A 21 -3.33 9.45 13.92
CA CYS A 21 -3.73 10.84 13.66
C CYS A 21 -4.99 11.18 14.42
N ALA A 22 -5.02 12.37 15.04
CA ALA A 22 -6.21 12.91 15.71
C ALA A 22 -7.22 13.53 14.72
N GLY A 23 -6.81 13.84 13.51
CA GLY A 23 -7.62 14.42 12.43
C GLY A 23 -7.94 13.42 11.31
N PRO A 24 -8.52 13.95 10.21
CA PRO A 24 -8.79 13.13 9.04
C PRO A 24 -7.52 12.43 8.54
N ALA A 25 -7.63 11.14 8.21
CA ALA A 25 -6.49 10.35 7.75
C ALA A 25 -6.94 9.24 6.81
N VAL A 26 -6.06 8.89 5.87
CA VAL A 26 -6.20 7.72 5.01
C VAL A 26 -5.24 6.64 5.49
N VAL A 27 -5.76 5.49 5.90
CA VAL A 27 -4.95 4.32 6.24
C VAL A 27 -4.60 3.57 4.96
N VAL A 28 -3.31 3.51 4.63
CA VAL A 28 -2.83 2.73 3.48
C VAL A 28 -2.25 1.42 3.98
N THR A 29 -2.79 0.31 3.51
CA THR A 29 -2.38 -1.02 3.98
C THR A 29 -2.47 -2.08 2.89
N ALA A 30 -1.80 -3.22 3.13
CA ALA A 30 -1.81 -4.34 2.21
C ALA A 30 -2.07 -5.66 2.93
N TYR A 31 -2.72 -6.58 2.22
CA TYR A 31 -2.85 -7.98 2.64
C TYR A 31 -2.00 -8.89 1.74
N THR A 32 -1.48 -9.96 2.31
CA THR A 32 -0.69 -10.97 1.58
C THR A 32 -1.52 -12.19 1.21
N HIS A 33 -2.40 -12.61 2.09
CA HIS A 33 -3.23 -13.80 1.93
C HIS A 33 -4.70 -13.42 1.67
N PRO A 34 -5.35 -14.01 0.66
CA PRO A 34 -6.74 -13.68 0.29
C PRO A 34 -7.75 -13.77 1.44
N GLU A 35 -7.55 -14.68 2.37
CA GLU A 35 -8.43 -14.85 3.54
C GLU A 35 -8.49 -13.63 4.46
N TYR A 36 -7.48 -12.75 4.40
CA TYR A 36 -7.52 -11.49 5.16
C TYR A 36 -8.37 -10.40 4.49
N LEU A 37 -8.72 -10.55 3.21
CA LEU A 37 -9.48 -9.55 2.48
C LEU A 37 -10.84 -9.32 3.13
N ASP A 38 -11.60 -10.37 3.36
CA ASP A 38 -12.95 -10.29 3.95
C ASP A 38 -12.92 -9.71 5.37
N MET A 39 -11.92 -10.14 6.17
CA MET A 39 -11.73 -9.63 7.52
C MET A 39 -11.40 -8.13 7.52
N LEU A 40 -10.53 -7.68 6.62
CA LEU A 40 -10.16 -6.26 6.49
C LEU A 40 -11.33 -5.43 6.00
N HIS A 41 -12.12 -5.92 5.04
CA HIS A 41 -13.35 -5.29 4.60
C HIS A 41 -14.33 -5.10 5.77
N ALA A 42 -14.60 -6.16 6.52
CA ALA A 42 -15.47 -6.09 7.69
C ALA A 42 -14.96 -5.10 8.74
N THR A 43 -13.64 -5.08 8.99
CA THR A 43 -13.01 -4.18 9.94
C THR A 43 -13.14 -2.72 9.50
N PHE A 44 -12.77 -2.38 8.27
CA PHE A 44 -12.85 -1.00 7.78
C PHE A 44 -14.28 -0.49 7.71
N THR A 45 -15.22 -1.34 7.32
CA THR A 45 -16.65 -1.01 7.31
C THR A 45 -17.19 -0.76 8.72
N SER A 46 -16.94 -1.67 9.66
CA SER A 46 -17.46 -1.57 11.02
C SER A 46 -16.87 -0.41 11.82
N MET A 47 -15.62 -0.05 11.55
CA MET A 47 -14.93 1.05 12.20
C MET A 47 -15.11 2.40 11.50
N GLY A 48 -15.84 2.47 10.39
CA GLY A 48 -16.02 3.70 9.61
C GLY A 48 -14.70 4.29 9.09
N MET A 49 -13.71 3.44 8.77
CA MET A 49 -12.38 3.90 8.39
C MET A 49 -12.36 4.45 6.96
N THR A 50 -11.45 5.42 6.74
CA THR A 50 -11.03 5.78 5.38
C THR A 50 -9.69 5.11 5.11
N ALA A 51 -9.66 4.25 4.09
CA ALA A 51 -8.50 3.42 3.81
C ALA A 51 -8.31 3.11 2.32
N LEU A 52 -7.08 2.86 1.93
CA LEU A 52 -6.72 2.22 0.67
C LEU A 52 -6.12 0.85 0.97
N LEU A 53 -6.73 -0.20 0.45
CA LEU A 53 -6.33 -1.59 0.61
C LEU A 53 -5.86 -2.16 -0.72
N SER A 54 -4.69 -2.80 -0.73
CA SER A 54 -4.16 -3.48 -1.91
C SER A 54 -3.57 -4.84 -1.54
N ARG A 55 -3.30 -5.66 -2.56
CA ARG A 55 -2.57 -6.91 -2.34
C ARG A 55 -1.08 -6.66 -2.38
N GLY A 56 -0.39 -6.93 -1.27
CA GLY A 56 1.07 -6.96 -1.18
C GLY A 56 1.62 -8.38 -1.35
N LEU A 57 2.92 -8.51 -1.63
CA LEU A 57 3.60 -9.80 -1.75
C LEU A 57 4.12 -10.30 -0.41
N GLU A 58 4.73 -9.41 0.37
CA GLU A 58 5.40 -9.75 1.63
C GLU A 58 4.93 -8.88 2.82
N GLY A 59 3.82 -8.16 2.65
CA GLY A 59 3.22 -7.30 3.67
C GLY A 59 3.70 -5.86 3.63
N GLU A 60 4.43 -5.46 2.59
CA GLU A 60 4.73 -4.08 2.25
C GLU A 60 3.46 -3.32 1.86
N VAL A 61 3.44 -2.03 2.15
CA VAL A 61 2.32 -1.15 1.78
C VAL A 61 2.49 -0.59 0.37
N ALA A 62 3.73 -0.41 -0.07
CA ALA A 62 4.03 0.07 -1.41
C ALA A 62 3.77 -1.01 -2.45
N THR A 63 3.13 -0.61 -3.53
CA THR A 63 2.83 -1.50 -4.66
C THR A 63 4.11 -1.99 -5.34
N ASP A 64 4.14 -3.26 -5.73
CA ASP A 64 5.20 -3.80 -6.60
C ASP A 64 5.23 -2.99 -7.92
N PRO A 65 6.35 -2.34 -8.26
CA PRO A 65 6.45 -1.50 -9.44
C PRO A 65 6.20 -2.25 -10.76
N ARG A 66 6.25 -3.58 -10.74
CA ARG A 66 6.10 -4.43 -11.93
C ARG A 66 4.66 -4.79 -12.27
N ARG A 67 3.69 -4.48 -11.39
CA ARG A 67 2.28 -4.81 -11.63
C ARG A 67 1.34 -3.92 -10.84
N THR A 68 0.18 -3.65 -11.41
CA THR A 68 -0.90 -2.97 -10.72
C THR A 68 -1.76 -4.01 -9.98
N PRO A 69 -1.83 -3.97 -8.65
CA PRO A 69 -2.71 -4.85 -7.89
C PRO A 69 -4.16 -4.35 -7.97
N ARG A 70 -5.08 -5.14 -7.42
CA ARG A 70 -6.41 -4.65 -7.08
C ARG A 70 -6.31 -3.57 -5.99
N TYR A 71 -7.08 -2.49 -6.16
CA TYR A 71 -7.23 -1.44 -5.15
C TYR A 71 -8.67 -1.35 -4.67
N ASP A 72 -8.87 -1.56 -3.39
CA ASP A 72 -10.13 -1.38 -2.68
C ASP A 72 -10.04 -0.13 -1.80
N ALA A 73 -10.95 0.82 -2.00
CA ALA A 73 -11.06 2.01 -1.17
C ALA A 73 -12.19 1.90 -0.18
N PHE A 74 -12.00 2.53 0.96
CA PHE A 74 -13.04 2.74 1.96
C PHE A 74 -13.09 4.23 2.27
N LEU A 75 -14.29 4.81 2.24
CA LEU A 75 -14.55 6.19 2.62
C LEU A 75 -15.60 6.18 3.74
N ALA A 76 -15.17 6.53 4.94
CA ALA A 76 -16.03 6.42 6.13
C ALA A 76 -16.69 5.03 6.26
N GLY A 77 -15.93 3.97 5.99
CA GLY A 77 -16.38 2.57 6.01
C GLY A 77 -17.13 2.10 4.76
N GLN A 78 -17.46 2.97 3.82
CA GLN A 78 -18.13 2.57 2.58
C GLN A 78 -17.11 2.09 1.56
N HIS A 79 -17.23 0.83 1.16
CA HIS A 79 -16.36 0.18 0.20
C HIS A 79 -16.61 0.63 -1.24
N ARG A 80 -15.53 0.82 -1.98
CA ARG A 80 -15.53 1.04 -3.42
C ARG A 80 -14.32 0.34 -4.04
N LEU A 81 -14.55 -0.48 -5.06
CA LEU A 81 -13.47 -0.98 -5.91
C LEU A 81 -13.00 0.16 -6.81
N LEU A 82 -11.71 0.53 -6.72
CA LEU A 82 -11.11 1.57 -7.55
C LEU A 82 -10.49 0.97 -8.83
N GLU A 83 -9.84 -0.17 -8.70
CA GLU A 83 -9.14 -0.79 -9.80
C GLU A 83 -9.06 -2.31 -9.61
N GLU A 84 -9.35 -3.06 -10.66
CA GLU A 84 -9.14 -4.51 -10.69
C GLU A 84 -7.65 -4.84 -10.90
N GLN A 85 -7.24 -5.98 -10.37
CA GLN A 85 -5.88 -6.47 -10.60
C GLN A 85 -5.64 -6.65 -12.10
N GLN A 86 -4.61 -6.02 -12.61
CA GLN A 86 -4.21 -6.23 -13.99
C GLN A 86 -3.47 -7.56 -14.16
N PRO A 87 -3.76 -8.31 -15.24
CA PRO A 87 -3.05 -9.55 -15.51
C PRO A 87 -1.61 -9.28 -15.94
N GLY A 88 -0.74 -10.22 -15.58
CA GLY A 88 0.67 -10.17 -15.96
C GLY A 88 1.55 -9.41 -14.95
N THR A 89 2.84 -9.47 -15.24
CA THR A 89 3.90 -8.77 -14.51
C THR A 89 4.87 -8.22 -15.55
N ALA A 90 5.20 -6.95 -15.48
CA ALA A 90 6.20 -6.38 -16.36
C ALA A 90 7.55 -7.08 -16.13
N ALA A 91 8.17 -7.54 -17.21
CA ALA A 91 9.49 -8.17 -17.12
C ALA A 91 10.54 -7.18 -16.64
N GLU A 92 10.41 -5.92 -17.10
CA GLU A 92 11.31 -4.83 -16.73
C GLU A 92 10.51 -3.56 -16.43
N VAL A 93 10.99 -2.78 -15.47
CA VAL A 93 10.51 -1.42 -15.18
C VAL A 93 11.65 -0.46 -15.51
N PRO A 94 11.45 0.50 -16.42
CA PRO A 94 12.51 1.41 -16.82
C PRO A 94 13.15 2.12 -15.64
N GLY A 95 14.50 2.00 -15.53
CA GLY A 95 15.28 2.64 -14.49
C GLY A 95 15.24 1.95 -13.12
N LEU A 96 14.41 0.91 -12.92
CA LEU A 96 14.42 0.16 -11.67
C LEU A 96 15.73 -0.63 -11.54
N PRO A 97 16.51 -0.44 -10.47
CA PRO A 97 17.76 -1.17 -10.29
C PRO A 97 17.49 -2.66 -10.07
N THR A 98 18.41 -3.49 -10.55
CA THR A 98 18.41 -4.94 -10.33
C THR A 98 18.95 -5.32 -8.96
N GLU A 99 19.83 -4.48 -8.42
CA GLU A 99 20.45 -4.69 -7.11
C GLU A 99 19.59 -4.07 -6.01
N ILE A 100 19.46 -4.79 -4.90
CA ILE A 100 18.57 -4.44 -3.78
C ILE A 100 19.33 -3.97 -2.54
N ASP A 101 20.54 -3.43 -2.72
CA ASP A 101 21.28 -2.83 -1.63
C ASP A 101 20.77 -1.42 -1.26
N VAL A 102 21.13 -0.97 -0.07
CA VAL A 102 20.64 0.31 0.49
C VAL A 102 21.10 1.51 -0.34
N ALA A 103 22.35 1.51 -0.82
CA ALA A 103 22.91 2.66 -1.53
C ALA A 103 22.23 2.84 -2.89
N THR A 104 22.10 1.75 -3.65
CA THR A 104 21.45 1.72 -4.96
C THR A 104 19.96 2.12 -4.85
N THR A 105 19.27 1.58 -3.85
CA THR A 105 17.85 1.91 -3.62
C THR A 105 17.67 3.38 -3.23
N ALA A 106 18.53 3.92 -2.37
CA ALA A 106 18.47 5.32 -1.97
C ALA A 106 18.77 6.27 -3.13
N GLU A 107 19.73 5.93 -3.98
CA GLU A 107 20.04 6.71 -5.18
C GLU A 107 18.89 6.71 -6.17
N TYR A 108 18.33 5.54 -6.48
CA TYR A 108 17.15 5.43 -7.33
C TYR A 108 15.99 6.29 -6.80
N THR A 109 15.70 6.19 -5.52
CA THR A 109 14.64 6.97 -4.87
C THR A 109 14.88 8.48 -5.02
N ARG A 110 16.13 8.94 -4.80
CA ARG A 110 16.47 10.36 -4.99
C ARG A 110 16.26 10.82 -6.42
N GLN A 111 16.65 10.02 -7.41
CA GLN A 111 16.48 10.36 -8.83
C GLN A 111 15.01 10.41 -9.24
N VAL A 112 14.18 9.49 -8.76
CA VAL A 112 12.72 9.53 -9.00
C VAL A 112 12.10 10.77 -8.36
N LEU A 113 12.43 11.08 -7.10
CA LEU A 113 11.91 12.26 -6.41
C LEU A 113 12.38 13.57 -7.04
N ALA A 114 13.56 13.60 -7.63
CA ALA A 114 14.08 14.75 -8.39
C ALA A 114 13.51 14.86 -9.81
N GLY A 115 12.71 13.90 -10.27
CA GLY A 115 12.17 13.84 -11.63
C GLY A 115 13.20 13.44 -12.70
N ALA A 116 14.38 12.98 -12.31
CA ALA A 116 15.41 12.50 -13.23
C ALA A 116 15.10 11.12 -13.81
N LEU A 117 14.35 10.31 -13.05
CA LEU A 117 13.80 9.04 -13.49
C LEU A 117 12.26 9.05 -13.39
N PRO A 118 11.56 8.31 -14.27
CA PRO A 118 10.10 8.22 -14.19
C PRO A 118 9.67 7.44 -12.95
N VAL A 119 8.56 7.86 -12.35
CA VAL A 119 7.89 7.07 -11.31
C VAL A 119 7.33 5.80 -11.94
N PRO A 120 7.56 4.61 -11.38
CA PRO A 120 6.93 3.40 -11.88
C PRO A 120 5.40 3.54 -11.95
N PRO A 121 4.75 3.18 -13.07
CA PRO A 121 3.32 3.41 -13.27
C PRO A 121 2.42 2.88 -12.16
N ALA A 122 2.72 1.69 -11.64
CA ALA A 122 1.96 1.09 -10.55
C ALA A 122 2.04 1.90 -9.24
N LEU A 123 3.21 2.49 -8.93
CA LEU A 123 3.37 3.38 -7.77
C LEU A 123 2.66 4.72 -7.99
N ALA A 124 2.77 5.29 -9.20
CA ALA A 124 2.05 6.53 -9.55
C ALA A 124 0.54 6.35 -9.36
N ARG A 125 -0.02 5.21 -9.80
CA ARG A 125 -1.43 4.87 -9.64
C ARG A 125 -1.84 4.75 -8.17
N GLN A 126 -1.01 4.11 -7.34
CA GLN A 126 -1.26 4.05 -5.91
C GLN A 126 -1.32 5.45 -5.27
N VAL A 127 -0.38 6.31 -5.62
CA VAL A 127 -0.34 7.70 -5.12
C VAL A 127 -1.58 8.48 -5.56
N GLU A 128 -2.02 8.35 -6.82
CA GLU A 128 -3.25 8.97 -7.31
C GLU A 128 -4.47 8.57 -6.46
N HIS A 129 -4.63 7.28 -6.17
CA HIS A 129 -5.72 6.79 -5.33
C HIS A 129 -5.65 7.33 -3.90
N ILE A 130 -4.46 7.42 -3.31
CA ILE A 130 -4.26 8.02 -1.98
C ILE A 130 -4.68 9.49 -1.99
N LEU A 131 -4.23 10.28 -2.98
CA LEU A 131 -4.56 11.70 -3.10
C LEU A 131 -6.05 11.92 -3.33
N GLN A 132 -6.71 11.10 -4.14
CA GLN A 132 -8.15 11.16 -4.36
C GLN A 132 -8.94 10.90 -3.07
N LEU A 133 -8.52 9.93 -2.24
CA LEU A 133 -9.15 9.67 -0.95
C LEU A 133 -8.87 10.81 0.04
N ALA A 134 -7.65 11.31 0.10
CA ALA A 134 -7.29 12.42 0.97
C ALA A 134 -8.11 13.69 0.66
N ALA A 135 -8.33 14.01 -0.61
CA ALA A 135 -9.13 15.15 -1.03
C ALA A 135 -10.62 15.04 -0.62
N GLN A 136 -11.13 13.83 -0.33
CA GLN A 136 -12.53 13.63 0.09
C GLN A 136 -12.74 13.77 1.60
N ILE A 137 -11.65 13.85 2.37
CA ILE A 137 -11.70 13.94 3.84
C ILE A 137 -11.07 15.23 4.38
N SER A 138 -10.60 16.10 3.49
CA SER A 138 -9.97 17.39 3.81
C SER A 138 -11.00 18.45 4.17
#